data_ffd1f7e131f71178357847e795d16343
#
_entry.id   ffd1f7e131f71178357847e795d16343
#
_cell.length_a   1.000
_cell.length_b   1.000
_cell.length_c   1.000
_cell.angle_alpha   90.00
_cell.angle_beta   90.00
_cell.angle_gamma   90.00
#
_symmetry.space_group_name_H-M   'P 1'
#
loop_
_entity.id
_entity.type
_entity.pdbx_description
1 polymer ?
#
loop_
_entity_poly.entity_id
_entity_poly.type
_entity_poly.pdbx_seq_one_letter_code
_entity_poly.pdbx_strand_id
1 'polypeptide(L)'
;YERAGYMKTLNGQEGSVSIIGAVSPQGADFSEPVTQNTKRFVRCFWALDKALAYARHYFAINWTQSYSDYVYDLEKWYDQNVGSDFVSDRQQLSFILAEESRLNEIVNLMGPDVLPEDQKLVMEIAKVVRVGYLQQNAFHKDDTYVPLAKQLKMMDVILYLNKKCQEAVAQGKVVRAISETGIFEQLIKMKYDIPNDHIEKLDTYYQDIDN
;
A
#
# COMPACT_ATOMS: atom_id res chain seq x y z
N TYR A 1 17.48 1.38 -21.66
CA TYR A 1 16.38 2.12 -21.04
C TYR A 1 15.97 3.38 -21.81
N GLU A 2 16.89 4.07 -22.45
CA GLU A 2 16.62 5.30 -23.23
C GLU A 2 15.62 5.13 -24.39
N ARG A 3 15.35 3.90 -24.82
CA ARG A 3 14.40 3.58 -25.88
C ARG A 3 12.98 3.28 -25.35
N ALA A 4 12.80 3.24 -24.05
CA ALA A 4 11.47 3.09 -23.45
C ALA A 4 10.68 4.40 -23.62
N GLY A 5 9.43 4.29 -23.99
CA GLY A 5 8.55 5.45 -24.14
C GLY A 5 7.46 5.25 -25.16
N TYR A 6 6.61 6.26 -25.28
CA TYR A 6 5.58 6.38 -26.29
C TYR A 6 6.06 7.24 -27.43
N MET A 7 5.73 6.85 -28.66
CA MET A 7 6.07 7.59 -29.87
C MET A 7 4.90 7.62 -30.86
N LYS A 8 4.72 8.76 -31.45
CA LYS A 8 3.82 8.97 -32.60
C LYS A 8 4.67 9.29 -33.83
N THR A 9 4.49 8.50 -34.88
CA THR A 9 5.21 8.68 -36.13
C THR A 9 4.57 9.79 -36.97
N LEU A 10 5.29 10.31 -37.97
CA LEU A 10 4.80 11.38 -38.88
C LEU A 10 3.57 10.95 -39.70
N ASN A 11 3.40 9.65 -39.96
CA ASN A 11 2.24 9.10 -40.65
C ASN A 11 1.09 8.72 -39.72
N GLY A 12 1.15 9.14 -38.45
CA GLY A 12 0.06 8.97 -37.45
C GLY A 12 0.00 7.62 -36.76
N GLN A 13 0.95 6.71 -36.99
CA GLN A 13 1.05 5.47 -36.21
C GLN A 13 1.58 5.76 -34.82
N GLU A 14 1.03 5.07 -33.84
CA GLU A 14 1.40 5.23 -32.42
C GLU A 14 1.86 3.88 -31.85
N GLY A 15 2.81 3.95 -30.91
CA GLY A 15 3.32 2.75 -30.24
C GLY A 15 4.09 3.10 -28.96
N SER A 16 4.20 2.13 -28.09
CA SER A 16 4.97 2.27 -26.85
C SER A 16 5.89 1.07 -26.63
N VAL A 17 7.02 1.34 -26.00
CA VAL A 17 7.96 0.30 -25.54
C VAL A 17 8.16 0.47 -24.05
N SER A 18 7.82 -0.58 -23.30
CA SER A 18 8.10 -0.68 -21.88
C SER A 18 9.23 -1.69 -21.65
N ILE A 19 10.20 -1.32 -20.83
CA ILE A 19 11.36 -2.18 -20.52
C ILE A 19 11.29 -2.53 -19.02
N ILE A 20 11.18 -3.82 -18.73
CA ILE A 20 11.25 -4.35 -17.37
C ILE A 20 12.61 -5.05 -17.22
N GLY A 21 13.52 -4.42 -16.48
CA GLY A 21 14.84 -4.95 -16.20
C GLY A 21 14.90 -5.58 -14.81
N ALA A 22 15.65 -6.66 -14.67
CA ALA A 22 15.94 -7.29 -13.38
C ALA A 22 17.41 -7.12 -13.03
N VAL A 23 17.70 -6.67 -11.82
CA VAL A 23 19.04 -6.64 -11.22
C VAL A 23 19.03 -7.50 -9.97
N SER A 24 20.11 -8.23 -9.72
CA SER A 24 20.22 -9.14 -8.58
C SER A 24 21.49 -8.81 -7.78
N PRO A 25 21.44 -7.81 -6.90
CA PRO A 25 22.59 -7.45 -6.09
C PRO A 25 22.91 -8.55 -5.08
N GLN A 26 24.20 -8.78 -4.86
CA GLN A 26 24.67 -9.78 -3.88
C GLN A 26 24.21 -9.41 -2.46
N GLY A 27 23.65 -10.36 -1.72
CA GLY A 27 23.17 -10.12 -0.35
C GLY A 27 21.98 -9.18 -0.22
N ALA A 28 21.29 -8.86 -1.32
CA ALA A 28 20.24 -7.82 -1.39
C ALA A 28 20.79 -6.41 -1.03
N ASP A 29 22.07 -6.16 -1.25
CA ASP A 29 22.70 -4.86 -1.03
C ASP A 29 22.41 -3.92 -2.20
N PHE A 30 21.40 -3.07 -2.05
CA PHE A 30 21.01 -2.08 -3.05
C PHE A 30 22.02 -0.91 -3.17
N SER A 31 23.07 -0.83 -2.32
CA SER A 31 24.13 0.16 -2.44
C SER A 31 25.17 -0.21 -3.52
N GLU A 32 25.09 -1.43 -4.02
CA GLU A 32 25.95 -1.97 -5.08
C GLU A 32 25.87 -1.09 -6.36
N PRO A 33 27.05 -0.86 -7.05
CA PRO A 33 27.12 0.12 -8.14
C PRO A 33 26.18 -0.14 -9.32
N VAL A 34 25.93 -1.40 -9.70
CA VAL A 34 25.03 -1.74 -10.82
C VAL A 34 23.60 -1.35 -10.48
N THR A 35 23.15 -1.68 -9.28
CA THR A 35 21.81 -1.33 -8.78
C THR A 35 21.66 0.19 -8.68
N GLN A 36 22.64 0.88 -8.10
CA GLN A 36 22.61 2.34 -7.98
C GLN A 36 22.60 3.04 -9.33
N ASN A 37 23.41 2.58 -10.29
CA ASN A 37 23.37 3.14 -11.65
C ASN A 37 22.05 2.83 -12.36
N THR A 38 21.50 1.64 -12.21
CA THR A 38 20.18 1.30 -12.77
C THR A 38 19.09 2.23 -12.23
N LYS A 39 19.05 2.48 -10.92
CA LYS A 39 18.07 3.39 -10.29
C LYS A 39 18.11 4.82 -10.82
N ARG A 40 19.26 5.29 -11.34
CA ARG A 40 19.38 6.63 -11.96
C ARG A 40 18.62 6.77 -13.31
N PHE A 41 18.38 5.65 -13.97
CA PHE A 41 17.76 5.64 -15.30
C PHE A 41 16.31 5.18 -15.30
N VAL A 42 15.86 4.53 -14.22
CA VAL A 42 14.50 4.01 -14.13
C VAL A 42 13.63 4.93 -13.28
N ARG A 43 12.42 5.17 -13.73
CA ARG A 43 11.44 5.97 -13.01
C ARG A 43 10.54 5.15 -12.08
N CYS A 44 10.65 3.83 -12.16
CA CYS A 44 9.96 2.90 -11.29
C CYS A 44 10.92 1.80 -10.85
N PHE A 45 10.95 1.52 -9.55
CA PHE A 45 11.80 0.48 -8.96
C PHE A 45 11.02 -0.34 -7.95
N TRP A 46 11.04 -1.65 -8.11
CA TRP A 46 10.44 -2.61 -7.18
C TRP A 46 11.55 -3.33 -6.41
N ALA A 47 11.69 -3.01 -5.15
CA ALA A 47 12.64 -3.65 -4.25
C ALA A 47 12.06 -4.98 -3.75
N LEU A 48 12.61 -6.10 -4.21
CA LEU A 48 12.21 -7.42 -3.70
C LEU A 48 12.82 -7.65 -2.32
N ASP A 49 12.00 -8.17 -1.40
CA ASP A 49 12.37 -8.34 0.01
C ASP A 49 12.25 -9.82 0.43
N LYS A 50 13.37 -10.38 0.91
CA LYS A 50 13.43 -11.78 1.37
C LYS A 50 12.60 -12.02 2.62
N ALA A 51 12.56 -11.05 3.56
CA ALA A 51 11.79 -11.19 4.80
C ALA A 51 10.29 -11.29 4.51
N LEU A 52 9.78 -10.46 3.58
CA LEU A 52 8.40 -10.53 3.11
C LEU A 52 8.10 -11.88 2.43
N ALA A 53 9.02 -12.39 1.59
CA ALA A 53 8.86 -13.68 0.95
C ALA A 53 8.82 -14.83 1.95
N TYR A 54 9.69 -14.83 2.96
CA TYR A 54 9.68 -15.84 4.04
C TYR A 54 8.43 -15.75 4.91
N ALA A 55 7.92 -14.54 5.14
CA ALA A 55 6.66 -14.31 5.83
C ALA A 55 5.42 -14.66 4.97
N ARG A 56 5.63 -15.14 3.72
CA ARG A 56 4.56 -15.43 2.74
C ARG A 56 3.68 -14.21 2.45
N HIS A 57 4.25 -13.01 2.57
CA HIS A 57 3.61 -11.79 2.12
C HIS A 57 3.88 -11.61 0.62
N TYR A 58 2.91 -11.94 -0.20
CA TYR A 58 2.99 -11.79 -1.65
C TYR A 58 2.12 -10.59 -2.08
N PHE A 59 2.59 -9.73 -2.97
CA PHE A 59 3.93 -9.79 -3.55
C PHE A 59 4.98 -9.31 -2.55
N ALA A 60 6.15 -9.95 -2.57
CA ALA A 60 7.25 -9.63 -1.64
C ALA A 60 8.03 -8.38 -2.10
N ILE A 61 7.31 -7.29 -2.30
CA ILE A 61 7.84 -5.99 -2.72
C ILE A 61 7.87 -5.07 -1.51
N ASN A 62 9.05 -4.57 -1.16
CA ASN A 62 9.24 -3.66 -0.05
C ASN A 62 8.71 -2.27 -0.42
N TRP A 63 7.66 -1.83 0.27
CA TRP A 63 6.94 -0.59 0.00
C TRP A 63 7.69 0.68 0.44
N THR A 64 8.64 0.58 1.37
CA THR A 64 9.45 1.72 1.80
C THR A 64 10.67 1.97 0.92
N GLN A 65 11.16 0.95 0.23
CA GLN A 65 12.32 1.02 -0.67
C GLN A 65 11.95 1.12 -2.15
N SER A 66 10.72 0.78 -2.48
CA SER A 66 10.16 0.88 -3.84
C SER A 66 9.64 2.27 -4.12
N TYR A 67 9.71 2.68 -5.40
CA TYR A 67 9.18 3.97 -5.82
C TYR A 67 8.66 3.94 -7.25
N SER A 68 7.82 4.92 -7.58
CA SER A 68 7.38 5.21 -8.93
C SER A 68 7.18 6.73 -9.09
N ASP A 69 7.98 7.34 -9.94
CA ASP A 69 7.84 8.77 -10.29
C ASP A 69 6.65 9.02 -11.20
N TYR A 70 6.11 7.97 -11.83
CA TYR A 70 4.94 8.09 -12.72
C TYR A 70 3.66 8.52 -11.99
N VAL A 71 3.56 8.31 -10.69
CA VAL A 71 2.35 8.64 -9.92
C VAL A 71 1.97 10.11 -10.06
N TYR A 72 2.96 11.00 -10.00
CA TYR A 72 2.72 12.44 -10.12
C TYR A 72 2.41 12.87 -11.56
N ASP A 73 3.04 12.25 -12.56
CA ASP A 73 2.75 12.51 -13.97
C ASP A 73 1.34 12.05 -14.36
N LEU A 74 0.85 10.99 -13.70
CA LEU A 74 -0.45 10.38 -13.94
C LEU A 74 -1.57 10.91 -13.02
N GLU A 75 -1.29 11.85 -12.13
CA GLU A 75 -2.26 12.39 -11.17
C GLU A 75 -3.55 12.83 -11.86
N LYS A 76 -3.46 13.64 -12.92
CA LYS A 76 -4.63 14.08 -13.69
C LYS A 76 -5.40 12.91 -14.33
N TRP A 77 -4.69 11.85 -14.70
CA TRP A 77 -5.33 10.67 -15.24
C TRP A 77 -6.09 9.91 -14.15
N TYR A 78 -5.51 9.77 -12.96
CA TYR A 78 -6.20 9.17 -11.82
C TYR A 78 -7.43 9.97 -11.43
N ASP A 79 -7.34 11.29 -11.36
CA ASP A 79 -8.47 12.18 -11.05
C ASP A 79 -9.64 11.97 -12.00
N GLN A 80 -9.37 11.80 -13.29
CA GLN A 80 -10.39 11.68 -14.33
C GLN A 80 -10.97 10.26 -14.46
N ASN A 81 -10.20 9.23 -14.14
CA ASN A 81 -10.55 7.84 -14.45
C ASN A 81 -10.79 6.96 -13.22
N VAL A 82 -10.35 7.39 -12.04
CA VAL A 82 -10.43 6.60 -10.80
C VAL A 82 -11.11 7.42 -9.69
N GLY A 83 -10.55 8.55 -9.35
CA GLY A 83 -11.04 9.49 -8.34
C GLY A 83 -9.96 10.46 -7.90
N SER A 84 -10.38 11.68 -7.49
CA SER A 84 -9.49 12.79 -7.11
C SER A 84 -8.59 12.48 -5.92
N ASP A 85 -9.02 11.56 -5.07
CA ASP A 85 -8.34 11.27 -3.81
C ASP A 85 -7.31 10.13 -3.92
N PHE A 86 -7.22 9.47 -5.09
CA PHE A 86 -6.36 8.28 -5.27
C PHE A 86 -4.89 8.53 -4.89
N VAL A 87 -4.31 9.64 -5.36
CA VAL A 87 -2.89 9.97 -5.11
C VAL A 87 -2.68 10.40 -3.66
N SER A 88 -3.59 11.22 -3.12
CA SER A 88 -3.51 11.69 -1.73
C SER A 88 -3.67 10.56 -0.72
N ASP A 89 -4.60 9.64 -0.95
CA ASP A 89 -4.84 8.49 -0.07
C ASP A 89 -3.68 7.52 -0.11
N ARG A 90 -3.14 7.26 -1.30
CA ARG A 90 -1.90 6.50 -1.44
C ARG A 90 -0.75 7.11 -0.63
N GLN A 91 -0.61 8.43 -0.63
CA GLN A 91 0.42 9.12 0.15
C GLN A 91 0.19 8.95 1.66
N GLN A 92 -1.05 9.06 2.13
CA GLN A 92 -1.41 8.86 3.53
C GLN A 92 -1.09 7.43 3.99
N LEU A 93 -1.46 6.40 3.20
CA LEU A 93 -1.10 5.01 3.52
C LEU A 93 0.42 4.80 3.52
N SER A 94 1.14 5.39 2.58
CA SER A 94 2.61 5.32 2.54
C SER A 94 3.25 5.96 3.77
N PHE A 95 2.69 7.06 4.27
CA PHE A 95 3.13 7.70 5.51
C PHE A 95 2.91 6.80 6.72
N ILE A 96 1.75 6.16 6.85
CA ILE A 96 1.45 5.21 7.94
C ILE A 96 2.47 4.06 7.95
N LEU A 97 2.79 3.51 6.78
CA LEU A 97 3.76 2.42 6.65
C LEU A 97 5.19 2.86 6.98
N ALA A 98 5.57 4.09 6.64
CA ALA A 98 6.87 4.67 7.01
C ALA A 98 6.97 4.87 8.52
N GLU A 99 5.92 5.37 9.17
CA GLU A 99 5.86 5.51 10.62
C GLU A 99 5.92 4.14 11.33
N GLU A 100 5.20 3.14 10.83
CA GLU A 100 5.31 1.77 11.35
C GLU A 100 6.76 1.26 11.31
N SER A 101 7.45 1.48 10.19
CA SER A 101 8.85 1.05 10.06
C SER A 101 9.74 1.67 11.14
N ARG A 102 9.57 2.98 11.42
CA ARG A 102 10.28 3.69 12.49
C ARG A 102 9.91 3.16 13.88
N LEU A 103 8.63 2.90 14.12
CA LEU A 103 8.16 2.36 15.40
C LEU A 103 8.64 0.93 15.66
N ASN A 104 8.74 0.11 14.61
CA ASN A 104 9.27 -1.25 14.71
C ASN A 104 10.71 -1.29 15.24
N GLU A 105 11.55 -0.30 14.92
CA GLU A 105 12.90 -0.20 15.47
C GLU A 105 12.85 -0.02 17.01
N ILE A 106 11.93 0.81 17.50
CA ILE A 106 11.73 1.03 18.95
C ILE A 106 11.20 -0.25 19.61
N VAL A 107 10.18 -0.87 19.01
CA VAL A 107 9.56 -2.12 19.51
C VAL A 107 10.59 -3.25 19.59
N ASN A 108 11.47 -3.37 18.61
CA ASN A 108 12.52 -4.40 18.59
C ASN A 108 13.55 -4.21 19.71
N LEU A 109 13.80 -2.97 20.14
CA LEU A 109 14.75 -2.66 21.19
C LEU A 109 14.15 -2.71 22.59
N MET A 110 12.92 -2.25 22.77
CA MET A 110 12.33 -1.96 24.08
C MET A 110 11.03 -2.75 24.35
N GLY A 111 10.48 -3.43 23.35
CA GLY A 111 9.20 -4.11 23.43
C GLY A 111 8.01 -3.21 23.07
N PRO A 112 6.84 -3.80 22.73
CA PRO A 112 5.66 -3.06 22.27
C PRO A 112 4.97 -2.23 23.37
N ASP A 113 5.17 -2.57 24.64
CA ASP A 113 4.48 -1.94 25.77
C ASP A 113 4.94 -0.50 26.03
N VAL A 114 6.09 -0.10 25.47
CA VAL A 114 6.63 1.27 25.64
C VAL A 114 5.93 2.29 24.74
N LEU A 115 5.18 1.85 23.72
CA LEU A 115 4.51 2.74 22.81
C LEU A 115 3.27 3.38 23.46
N PRO A 116 3.08 4.69 23.34
CA PRO A 116 1.81 5.34 23.67
C PRO A 116 0.68 4.88 22.73
N GLU A 117 -0.57 5.12 23.12
CA GLU A 117 -1.74 4.56 22.42
C GLU A 117 -1.87 5.03 20.97
N ASP A 118 -1.51 6.28 20.68
CA ASP A 118 -1.49 6.81 19.31
C ASP A 118 -0.50 6.05 18.41
N GLN A 119 0.67 5.69 18.93
CA GLN A 119 1.66 4.90 18.20
C GLN A 119 1.27 3.42 18.07
N LYS A 120 0.65 2.84 19.11
CA LYS A 120 0.05 1.49 19.00
C LYS A 120 -1.02 1.44 17.92
N LEU A 121 -1.83 2.51 17.80
CA LEU A 121 -2.83 2.61 16.74
C LEU A 121 -2.17 2.59 15.35
N VAL A 122 -1.07 3.33 15.14
CA VAL A 122 -0.33 3.30 13.87
C VAL A 122 0.10 1.87 13.52
N MET A 123 0.57 1.08 14.49
CA MET A 123 0.96 -0.32 14.26
C MET A 123 -0.22 -1.19 13.81
N GLU A 124 -1.40 -1.05 14.41
CA GLU A 124 -2.60 -1.81 14.03
C GLU A 124 -3.11 -1.39 12.65
N ILE A 125 -3.22 -0.09 12.36
CA ILE A 125 -3.63 0.40 11.05
C ILE A 125 -2.63 -0.02 9.95
N ALA A 126 -1.34 0.06 10.21
CA ALA A 126 -0.32 -0.41 9.27
C ALA A 126 -0.44 -1.92 8.99
N LYS A 127 -0.82 -2.72 9.99
CA LYS A 127 -1.12 -4.15 9.80
C LYS A 127 -2.33 -4.35 8.88
N VAL A 128 -3.40 -3.56 9.04
CA VAL A 128 -4.55 -3.57 8.12
C VAL A 128 -4.11 -3.22 6.69
N VAL A 129 -3.27 -2.20 6.51
CA VAL A 129 -2.74 -1.83 5.19
C VAL A 129 -1.91 -2.97 4.60
N ARG A 130 -0.96 -3.52 5.36
CA ARG A 130 -0.07 -4.57 4.86
C ARG A 130 -0.82 -5.85 4.48
N VAL A 131 -1.70 -6.33 5.32
CA VAL A 131 -2.37 -7.63 5.15
C VAL A 131 -3.68 -7.48 4.37
N GLY A 132 -4.46 -6.44 4.67
CA GLY A 132 -5.76 -6.21 4.06
C GLY A 132 -5.69 -5.58 2.68
N TYR A 133 -4.66 -4.77 2.39
CA TYR A 133 -4.55 -4.03 1.13
C TYR A 133 -3.36 -4.47 0.26
N LEU A 134 -2.13 -4.49 0.79
CA LEU A 134 -0.92 -4.75 0.00
C LEU A 134 -0.70 -6.22 -0.32
N GLN A 135 -0.95 -7.11 0.64
CA GLN A 135 -0.80 -8.55 0.40
C GLN A 135 -1.86 -9.03 -0.59
N GLN A 136 -1.44 -9.79 -1.59
CA GLN A 136 -2.34 -10.34 -2.62
C GLN A 136 -2.22 -11.86 -2.70
N ASN A 137 -3.37 -12.49 -2.99
CA ASN A 137 -3.45 -13.91 -3.29
C ASN A 137 -3.69 -14.12 -4.79
N ALA A 138 -2.66 -14.53 -5.51
CA ALA A 138 -2.73 -14.76 -6.95
C ALA A 138 -3.70 -15.89 -7.38
N PHE A 139 -4.17 -16.70 -6.44
CA PHE A 139 -5.11 -17.81 -6.70
C PHE A 139 -6.56 -17.46 -6.35
N HIS A 140 -6.80 -16.28 -5.77
CA HIS A 140 -8.16 -15.84 -5.46
C HIS A 140 -8.71 -14.96 -6.58
N LYS A 141 -9.88 -15.30 -7.13
CA LYS A 141 -10.47 -14.65 -8.31
C LYS A 141 -10.59 -13.12 -8.20
N ASP A 142 -10.94 -12.61 -7.00
CA ASP A 142 -11.17 -11.18 -6.76
C ASP A 142 -9.92 -10.46 -6.22
N ASP A 143 -8.81 -11.17 -5.99
CA ASP A 143 -7.56 -10.60 -5.47
C ASP A 143 -6.39 -10.72 -6.48
N THR A 144 -6.50 -11.62 -7.48
CA THR A 144 -5.53 -11.73 -8.58
C THR A 144 -5.43 -10.45 -9.39
N TYR A 145 -6.58 -9.80 -9.63
CA TYR A 145 -6.68 -8.51 -10.28
C TYR A 145 -7.74 -7.66 -9.57
N VAL A 146 -7.30 -6.60 -8.91
CA VAL A 146 -8.17 -5.68 -8.19
C VAL A 146 -8.36 -4.41 -9.01
N PRO A 147 -9.59 -4.06 -9.46
CA PRO A 147 -9.85 -2.82 -10.18
C PRO A 147 -9.43 -1.58 -9.39
N LEU A 148 -8.93 -0.55 -10.08
CA LEU A 148 -8.49 0.70 -9.44
C LEU A 148 -9.59 1.36 -8.59
N ALA A 149 -10.84 1.30 -9.05
CA ALA A 149 -11.99 1.81 -8.28
C ALA A 149 -12.16 1.08 -6.94
N LYS A 150 -11.96 -0.25 -6.90
CA LYS A 150 -11.98 -1.00 -5.65
C LYS A 150 -10.77 -0.66 -4.78
N GLN A 151 -9.59 -0.49 -5.38
CA GLN A 151 -8.39 -0.10 -4.65
C GLN A 151 -8.59 1.26 -3.95
N LEU A 152 -9.11 2.26 -4.65
CA LEU A 152 -9.44 3.56 -4.06
C LEU A 152 -10.41 3.40 -2.90
N LYS A 153 -11.53 2.70 -3.11
CA LYS A 153 -12.55 2.52 -2.09
C LYS A 153 -12.02 1.81 -0.84
N MET A 154 -11.13 0.85 -1.02
CA MET A 154 -10.45 0.18 0.11
C MET A 154 -9.52 1.14 0.87
N MET A 155 -8.78 2.02 0.17
CA MET A 155 -7.96 3.06 0.81
C MET A 155 -8.83 4.02 1.63
N ASP A 156 -9.95 4.50 1.05
CA ASP A 156 -10.90 5.38 1.73
C ASP A 156 -11.39 4.76 3.04
N VAL A 157 -11.83 3.50 3.01
CA VAL A 157 -12.34 2.78 4.20
C VAL A 157 -11.25 2.64 5.27
N ILE A 158 -10.02 2.32 4.88
CA ILE A 158 -8.90 2.21 5.84
C ILE A 158 -8.57 3.56 6.46
N LEU A 159 -8.54 4.63 5.67
CA LEU A 159 -8.26 5.98 6.15
C LEU A 159 -9.40 6.51 7.04
N TYR A 160 -10.64 6.17 6.71
CA TYR A 160 -11.78 6.47 7.56
C TYR A 160 -11.67 5.77 8.92
N LEU A 161 -11.35 4.47 8.94
CA LEU A 161 -11.07 3.73 10.18
C LEU A 161 -9.96 4.42 10.98
N ASN A 162 -8.84 4.75 10.34
CA ASN A 162 -7.73 5.43 11.01
C ASN A 162 -8.18 6.72 11.69
N LYS A 163 -8.94 7.55 10.99
CA LYS A 163 -9.49 8.81 11.52
C LYS A 163 -10.37 8.57 12.74
N LYS A 164 -11.32 7.63 12.66
CA LYS A 164 -12.24 7.32 13.77
C LYS A 164 -11.51 6.74 14.99
N CYS A 165 -10.54 5.86 14.76
CA CYS A 165 -9.72 5.34 15.84
C CYS A 165 -8.85 6.43 16.50
N GLN A 166 -8.31 7.38 15.73
CA GLN A 166 -7.58 8.52 16.28
C GLN A 166 -8.49 9.41 17.17
N GLU A 167 -9.71 9.66 16.73
CA GLU A 167 -10.71 10.40 17.52
C GLU A 167 -11.03 9.65 18.84
N ALA A 168 -11.18 8.33 18.79
CA ALA A 168 -11.43 7.51 19.97
C ALA A 168 -10.25 7.50 20.96
N VAL A 169 -9.02 7.37 20.46
CA VAL A 169 -7.79 7.42 21.27
C VAL A 169 -7.61 8.82 21.90
N ALA A 170 -7.89 9.89 21.16
CA ALA A 170 -7.85 11.26 21.69
C ALA A 170 -8.88 11.47 22.82
N GLN A 171 -9.98 10.70 22.84
CA GLN A 171 -10.97 10.69 23.92
C GLN A 171 -10.55 9.76 25.08
N GLY A 172 -9.37 9.16 25.04
CA GLY A 172 -8.83 8.33 26.12
C GLY A 172 -9.17 6.84 26.01
N LYS A 173 -9.71 6.36 24.88
CA LYS A 173 -9.88 4.92 24.65
C LYS A 173 -8.54 4.28 24.35
N VAL A 174 -8.32 3.07 24.85
CA VAL A 174 -7.12 2.27 24.58
C VAL A 174 -7.29 1.46 23.30
N VAL A 175 -6.24 1.31 22.53
CA VAL A 175 -6.24 0.58 21.24
C VAL A 175 -6.69 -0.86 21.41
N ARG A 176 -6.34 -1.50 22.53
CA ARG A 176 -6.80 -2.86 22.84
C ARG A 176 -8.33 -2.98 22.85
N ALA A 177 -9.05 -2.02 23.42
CA ALA A 177 -10.51 -2.04 23.43
C ALA A 177 -11.11 -1.92 22.03
N ILE A 178 -10.45 -1.12 21.15
CA ILE A 178 -10.84 -1.03 19.73
C ILE A 178 -10.57 -2.36 19.01
N SER A 179 -9.42 -3.00 19.28
CA SER A 179 -9.08 -4.29 18.69
C SER A 179 -10.06 -5.40 19.10
N GLU A 180 -10.53 -5.38 20.35
CA GLU A 180 -11.50 -6.36 20.87
C GLU A 180 -12.88 -6.27 20.17
N THR A 181 -13.21 -5.20 19.46
CA THR A 181 -14.41 -5.13 18.60
C THR A 181 -14.31 -6.01 17.34
N GLY A 182 -13.09 -6.38 16.94
CA GLY A 182 -12.83 -7.17 15.73
C GLY A 182 -12.82 -6.36 14.43
N ILE A 183 -12.91 -5.03 14.48
CA ILE A 183 -13.00 -4.18 13.27
C ILE A 183 -11.74 -4.27 12.39
N PHE A 184 -10.55 -4.39 12.99
CA PHE A 184 -9.30 -4.54 12.24
C PHE A 184 -9.29 -5.85 11.42
N GLU A 185 -9.72 -6.96 12.01
CA GLU A 185 -9.81 -8.26 11.36
C GLU A 185 -10.87 -8.28 10.25
N GLN A 186 -11.97 -7.55 10.41
CA GLN A 186 -12.98 -7.39 9.37
C GLN A 186 -12.40 -6.66 8.16
N LEU A 187 -11.70 -5.54 8.36
CA LEU A 187 -11.10 -4.80 7.24
C LEU A 187 -9.97 -5.58 6.56
N ILE A 188 -9.22 -6.40 7.28
CA ILE A 188 -8.22 -7.28 6.66
C ILE A 188 -8.86 -8.24 5.65
N LYS A 189 -10.11 -8.66 5.88
CA LYS A 189 -10.83 -9.61 5.01
C LYS A 189 -11.63 -8.93 3.89
N MET A 190 -11.86 -7.61 3.95
CA MET A 190 -12.76 -6.89 3.05
C MET A 190 -12.50 -7.16 1.56
N LYS A 191 -11.24 -7.36 1.16
CA LYS A 191 -10.86 -7.63 -0.23
C LYS A 191 -11.38 -8.99 -0.74
N TYR A 192 -11.58 -9.96 0.15
CA TYR A 192 -12.12 -11.29 -0.15
C TYR A 192 -13.64 -11.32 0.01
N ASP A 193 -14.17 -10.61 1.01
CA ASP A 193 -15.58 -10.62 1.35
C ASP A 193 -16.41 -9.84 0.32
N ILE A 194 -15.81 -8.82 -0.30
CA ILE A 194 -16.46 -8.00 -1.32
C ILE A 194 -15.91 -8.36 -2.73
N PRO A 195 -16.72 -8.96 -3.61
CA PRO A 195 -16.34 -9.22 -4.99
C PRO A 195 -16.06 -7.94 -5.79
N ASN A 196 -15.28 -8.08 -6.88
CA ASN A 196 -14.90 -6.94 -7.73
C ASN A 196 -16.07 -6.31 -8.51
N ASP A 197 -17.17 -7.03 -8.68
CA ASP A 197 -18.41 -6.59 -9.32
C ASP A 197 -19.43 -5.94 -8.36
N HIS A 198 -19.12 -5.90 -7.06
CA HIS A 198 -19.98 -5.35 -6.00
C HIS A 198 -19.25 -4.37 -5.09
N ILE A 199 -18.45 -3.47 -5.66
CA ILE A 199 -17.61 -2.51 -4.95
C ILE A 199 -18.41 -1.62 -3.99
N GLU A 200 -19.67 -1.32 -4.32
CA GLU A 200 -20.61 -0.53 -3.52
C GLU A 200 -20.84 -1.11 -2.11
N LYS A 201 -20.67 -2.42 -1.97
CA LYS A 201 -20.81 -3.08 -0.65
C LYS A 201 -19.70 -2.71 0.34
N LEU A 202 -18.58 -2.14 -0.13
CA LEU A 202 -17.57 -1.58 0.77
C LEU A 202 -18.12 -0.43 1.63
N ASP A 203 -19.21 0.21 1.21
CA ASP A 203 -19.87 1.27 1.99
C ASP A 203 -20.46 0.77 3.34
N THR A 204 -20.73 -0.51 3.48
CA THR A 204 -21.20 -1.09 4.75
C THR A 204 -20.16 -0.96 5.87
N TYR A 205 -18.87 -0.98 5.54
CA TYR A 205 -17.80 -0.85 6.52
C TYR A 205 -17.77 0.52 7.23
N TYR A 206 -18.28 1.60 6.59
CA TYR A 206 -18.39 2.88 7.28
C TYR A 206 -19.37 2.82 8.45
N GLN A 207 -20.46 2.07 8.30
CA GLN A 207 -21.44 1.86 9.37
C GLN A 207 -20.87 0.98 10.49
N ASP A 208 -20.13 -0.07 10.12
CA ASP A 208 -19.48 -0.96 11.08
C ASP A 208 -18.39 -0.22 11.90
N ILE A 209 -17.69 0.73 11.28
CA ILE A 209 -16.68 1.57 11.93
C ILE A 209 -17.31 2.61 12.87
N ASP A 210 -18.50 3.12 12.55
CA ASP A 210 -19.20 4.13 13.37
C ASP A 210 -19.90 3.53 14.58
N ASN A 211 -20.19 2.20 14.61
CA ASN A 211 -20.83 1.47 15.69
C ASN A 211 -19.82 0.99 16.76
#